data_d408373f2672f967451327a46aa4d153
#
_entry.id   d408373f2672f967451327a46aa4d153
#
_cell.length_a   1.000
_cell.length_b   1.000
_cell.length_c   1.000
_cell.angle_alpha   90.00
_cell.angle_beta   90.00
_cell.angle_gamma   90.00
#
_symmetry.space_group_name_H-M   'P 1'
#
loop_
_entity.id
_entity.type
_entity.pdbx_description
1 polymer ?
#
loop_
_entity_poly.entity_id
_entity_poly.type
_entity_poly.pdbx_seq_one_letter_code
_entity_poly.pdbx_strand_id
1 'polypeptide(L)'
;LANNRQGTQKAKTRSEVSGGGRKPWRQKGTGHARQGSTRAPQWTGGGIVFAPKPRDYSFKMNKKEKNLALKSVLTSKVAEDKLIVLDSISFDEIKTKKMVAVLNNLKADKALVVLNDNDKNVILSAKNIPDVKTALTNTINVYDILKYDKLIVTKDAVATVSYTHLTLPTIR
;
A
#
# COMPACT_ATOMS: atom_id res chain seq x y z
N LEU A 1 3.98 -2.87 -4.95
CA LEU A 1 3.41 -1.57 -5.38
C LEU A 1 2.22 -1.74 -6.31
N ALA A 2 2.26 -2.67 -7.28
CA ALA A 2 1.14 -2.92 -8.19
C ALA A 2 -0.15 -3.31 -7.43
N ASN A 3 -0.04 -4.13 -6.39
CA ASN A 3 -1.18 -4.58 -5.58
C ASN A 3 -1.88 -3.45 -4.80
N ASN A 4 -1.22 -2.31 -4.60
CA ASN A 4 -1.80 -1.14 -3.94
C ASN A 4 -2.60 -0.25 -4.90
N ARG A 5 -2.58 -0.55 -6.21
CA ARG A 5 -3.27 0.24 -7.23
C ARG A 5 -4.65 -0.36 -7.50
N GLN A 6 -5.69 0.37 -7.17
CA GLN A 6 -7.08 -0.06 -7.40
C GLN A 6 -7.49 -0.03 -8.88
N GLY A 7 -6.92 0.88 -9.66
CA GLY A 7 -7.18 0.95 -11.11
C GLY A 7 -8.57 1.43 -11.53
N THR A 8 -9.30 2.12 -10.66
CA THR A 8 -10.68 2.57 -10.91
C THR A 8 -10.80 3.96 -11.53
N GLN A 9 -9.67 4.63 -11.77
CA GLN A 9 -9.65 5.96 -12.37
C GLN A 9 -10.30 5.93 -13.75
N LYS A 10 -11.23 6.87 -14.01
CA LYS A 10 -11.90 7.03 -15.29
C LYS A 10 -12.16 8.50 -15.57
N ALA A 11 -11.95 8.92 -16.82
CA ALA A 11 -12.45 10.18 -17.32
C ALA A 11 -13.29 9.94 -18.57
N LYS A 12 -14.27 10.82 -18.83
CA LYS A 12 -15.16 10.69 -19.97
C LYS A 12 -14.47 11.12 -21.26
N THR A 13 -14.53 10.27 -22.26
CA THR A 13 -14.13 10.60 -23.62
C THR A 13 -15.22 11.46 -24.30
N ARG A 14 -14.89 12.04 -25.45
CA ARG A 14 -15.83 12.85 -26.24
C ARG A 14 -17.17 12.16 -26.52
N SER A 15 -17.17 10.85 -26.72
CA SER A 15 -18.38 10.07 -26.96
C SER A 15 -19.23 9.84 -25.71
N GLU A 16 -18.62 9.85 -24.54
CA GLU A 16 -19.27 9.57 -23.25
C GLU A 16 -19.81 10.83 -22.57
N VAL A 17 -19.36 12.02 -22.98
CA VAL A 17 -19.89 13.29 -22.45
C VAL A 17 -21.29 13.52 -22.96
N SER A 18 -22.19 13.92 -22.07
CA SER A 18 -23.58 14.25 -22.43
C SER A 18 -23.69 15.57 -23.26
N GLY A 19 -24.66 15.68 -24.10
CA GLY A 19 -24.91 16.87 -24.89
C GLY A 19 -24.19 16.90 -26.24
N GLY A 20 -24.10 18.07 -26.87
CA GLY A 20 -23.29 18.34 -28.07
C GLY A 20 -23.76 17.65 -29.37
N GLY A 21 -24.98 17.16 -29.46
CA GLY A 21 -25.52 16.52 -30.69
C GLY A 21 -25.71 17.50 -31.82
N ARG A 22 -26.00 18.77 -31.54
CA ARG A 22 -26.16 19.84 -32.52
C ARG A 22 -24.81 20.50 -32.81
N LYS A 23 -24.55 20.82 -34.10
CA LYS A 23 -23.42 21.66 -34.50
C LYS A 23 -23.57 23.07 -33.92
N PRO A 24 -22.56 23.66 -33.25
CA PRO A 24 -22.69 24.96 -32.59
C PRO A 24 -23.12 26.09 -33.53
N TRP A 25 -22.55 26.12 -34.74
CA TRP A 25 -22.89 27.09 -35.80
C TRP A 25 -22.61 26.51 -37.19
N ARG A 26 -23.09 27.23 -38.22
CA ARG A 26 -22.88 26.81 -39.59
C ARG A 26 -21.40 26.83 -40.00
N GLN A 27 -21.05 26.08 -41.03
CA GLN A 27 -19.64 25.81 -41.44
C GLN A 27 -18.89 27.06 -41.92
N LYS A 28 -19.60 28.04 -42.51
CA LYS A 28 -19.02 29.27 -43.09
C LYS A 28 -19.95 30.47 -42.77
N GLY A 29 -19.40 31.71 -42.85
CA GLY A 29 -20.17 32.94 -42.74
C GLY A 29 -20.52 33.34 -41.29
N THR A 30 -19.79 32.86 -40.27
CA THR A 30 -20.04 33.25 -38.86
C THR A 30 -18.87 34.03 -38.24
N GLY A 31 -17.74 34.16 -38.92
CA GLY A 31 -16.53 34.75 -38.35
C GLY A 31 -15.86 33.92 -37.25
N HIS A 32 -16.45 32.80 -36.86
CA HIS A 32 -15.91 31.91 -35.84
C HIS A 32 -15.12 30.74 -36.42
N ALA A 33 -14.22 30.16 -35.59
CA ALA A 33 -13.52 28.92 -35.94
C ALA A 33 -14.53 27.79 -36.20
N ARG A 34 -14.21 26.89 -37.13
CA ARG A 34 -15.10 25.77 -37.49
C ARG A 34 -15.18 24.77 -36.32
N GLN A 35 -16.40 24.50 -35.85
CA GLN A 35 -16.65 23.58 -34.74
C GLN A 35 -17.73 22.55 -35.10
N GLY A 36 -17.50 21.29 -34.74
CA GLY A 36 -18.46 20.20 -35.01
C GLY A 36 -19.34 19.84 -33.81
N SER A 37 -18.80 20.01 -32.61
CA SER A 37 -19.49 19.63 -31.36
C SER A 37 -18.89 20.37 -30.16
N THR A 38 -19.73 20.74 -29.22
CA THR A 38 -19.32 21.32 -27.92
C THR A 38 -18.67 20.31 -26.98
N ARG A 39 -18.75 19.01 -27.28
CA ARG A 39 -18.08 17.93 -26.55
C ARG A 39 -16.64 17.73 -26.98
N ALA A 40 -16.13 18.45 -27.95
CA ALA A 40 -14.77 18.34 -28.42
C ALA A 40 -13.77 18.76 -27.30
N PRO A 41 -12.54 18.19 -27.26
CA PRO A 41 -11.61 18.41 -26.16
C PRO A 41 -11.19 19.86 -25.94
N GLN A 42 -11.26 20.70 -26.97
CA GLN A 42 -10.93 22.12 -26.88
C GLN A 42 -12.02 22.97 -26.18
N TRP A 43 -13.16 22.38 -25.88
CA TRP A 43 -14.26 23.06 -25.19
C TRP A 43 -14.21 22.81 -23.70
N THR A 44 -14.51 23.84 -22.90
CA THR A 44 -14.73 23.65 -21.46
C THR A 44 -15.89 22.69 -21.23
N GLY A 45 -15.66 21.65 -20.44
CA GLY A 45 -16.63 20.56 -20.24
C GLY A 45 -16.66 19.53 -21.37
N GLY A 46 -15.80 19.65 -22.38
CA GLY A 46 -15.62 18.62 -23.43
C GLY A 46 -14.92 17.35 -22.90
N GLY A 47 -14.86 16.33 -23.73
CA GLY A 47 -14.24 15.06 -23.40
C GLY A 47 -12.70 15.11 -23.40
N ILE A 48 -12.07 14.20 -22.67
CA ILE A 48 -10.62 14.05 -22.63
C ILE A 48 -10.18 13.09 -23.73
N VAL A 49 -9.16 13.47 -24.53
CA VAL A 49 -8.73 12.69 -25.71
C VAL A 49 -8.15 11.34 -25.28
N PHE A 50 -7.15 11.34 -24.40
CA PHE A 50 -6.55 10.15 -23.84
C PHE A 50 -7.03 9.91 -22.40
N ALA A 51 -8.34 9.78 -22.27
CA ALA A 51 -8.97 9.57 -20.97
C ALA A 51 -8.46 8.29 -20.31
N PRO A 52 -8.08 8.33 -19.02
CA PRO A 52 -7.78 7.12 -18.30
C PRO A 52 -9.02 6.23 -18.24
N LYS A 53 -8.81 4.93 -18.40
CA LYS A 53 -9.85 3.90 -18.29
C LYS A 53 -9.52 2.99 -17.12
N PRO A 54 -10.54 2.42 -16.45
CA PRO A 54 -10.31 1.39 -15.43
C PRO A 54 -9.50 0.24 -16.03
N ARG A 55 -8.49 -0.19 -15.28
CA ARG A 55 -7.65 -1.33 -15.68
C ARG A 55 -7.18 -2.10 -14.46
N ASP A 56 -6.97 -3.38 -14.64
CA ASP A 56 -6.34 -4.24 -13.65
C ASP A 56 -4.81 -4.08 -13.73
N TYR A 57 -4.18 -3.82 -12.58
CA TYR A 57 -2.73 -3.74 -12.43
C TYR A 57 -2.16 -4.99 -11.77
N SER A 58 -3.01 -5.95 -11.38
CA SER A 58 -2.55 -7.16 -10.73
C SER A 58 -1.76 -8.06 -11.70
N PHE A 59 -0.80 -8.77 -11.16
CA PHE A 59 -0.11 -9.86 -11.86
C PHE A 59 0.18 -10.98 -10.89
N LYS A 60 0.19 -12.20 -11.39
CA LYS A 60 0.44 -13.40 -10.60
C LYS A 60 1.94 -13.65 -10.48
N MET A 61 2.41 -13.87 -9.26
CA MET A 61 3.77 -14.27 -8.95
C MET A 61 3.77 -15.67 -8.32
N ASN A 62 4.77 -16.48 -8.63
CA ASN A 62 4.90 -17.84 -8.12
C ASN A 62 5.13 -17.86 -6.60
N LYS A 63 4.63 -18.88 -5.91
CA LYS A 63 4.81 -19.02 -4.45
C LYS A 63 6.28 -19.07 -4.04
N LYS A 64 7.13 -19.81 -4.79
CA LYS A 64 8.57 -19.92 -4.52
C LYS A 64 9.28 -18.58 -4.58
N GLU A 65 8.94 -17.73 -5.57
CA GLU A 65 9.50 -16.37 -5.72
C GLU A 65 9.09 -15.46 -4.57
N LYS A 66 7.82 -15.51 -4.14
CA LYS A 66 7.34 -14.74 -2.98
C LYS A 66 8.07 -15.11 -1.70
N ASN A 67 8.25 -16.42 -1.45
CA ASN A 67 8.96 -16.89 -0.28
C ASN A 67 10.44 -16.52 -0.33
N LEU A 68 11.08 -16.62 -1.50
CA LEU A 68 12.48 -16.20 -1.66
C LEU A 68 12.65 -14.71 -1.39
N ALA A 69 11.75 -13.88 -1.92
CA ALA A 69 11.76 -12.44 -1.68
C ALA A 69 11.63 -12.11 -0.18
N LEU A 70 10.71 -12.77 0.53
CA LEU A 70 10.53 -12.56 1.97
C LEU A 70 11.77 -12.97 2.77
N LYS A 71 12.36 -14.14 2.46
CA LYS A 71 13.62 -14.60 3.07
C LYS A 71 14.76 -13.60 2.85
N SER A 72 14.93 -13.14 1.62
CA SER A 72 15.97 -12.17 1.24
C SER A 72 15.85 -10.86 2.02
N VAL A 73 14.63 -10.32 2.17
CA VAL A 73 14.39 -9.06 2.90
C VAL A 73 14.64 -9.23 4.39
N LEU A 74 14.23 -10.35 4.99
CA LEU A 74 14.52 -10.63 6.40
C LEU A 74 16.04 -10.77 6.64
N THR A 75 16.76 -11.45 5.74
CA THR A 75 18.22 -11.58 5.80
C THR A 75 18.89 -10.20 5.70
N SER A 76 18.42 -9.32 4.84
CA SER A 76 18.93 -7.95 4.73
C SER A 76 18.76 -7.19 6.04
N LYS A 77 17.57 -7.29 6.68
CA LYS A 77 17.33 -6.63 7.98
C LYS A 77 18.24 -7.13 9.09
N VAL A 78 18.57 -8.42 9.09
CA VAL A 78 19.55 -8.99 10.04
C VAL A 78 20.95 -8.50 9.73
N ALA A 79 21.37 -8.52 8.46
CA ALA A 79 22.72 -8.09 8.05
C ALA A 79 22.99 -6.60 8.30
N GLU A 80 21.92 -5.77 8.31
CA GLU A 80 22.00 -4.34 8.57
C GLU A 80 21.79 -3.97 10.06
N ASP A 81 21.72 -4.95 10.97
CA ASP A 81 21.40 -4.77 12.41
C ASP A 81 20.10 -3.96 12.66
N LYS A 82 19.13 -4.09 11.76
CA LYS A 82 17.83 -3.41 11.82
C LYS A 82 16.71 -4.29 12.38
N LEU A 83 17.00 -5.52 12.73
CA LEU A 83 16.07 -6.44 13.39
C LEU A 83 16.22 -6.35 14.91
N ILE A 84 15.13 -6.05 15.62
CA ILE A 84 15.07 -6.01 17.07
C ILE A 84 14.08 -7.08 17.53
N VAL A 85 14.52 -7.99 18.38
CA VAL A 85 13.65 -9.01 18.98
C VAL A 85 13.35 -8.61 20.41
N LEU A 86 12.06 -8.58 20.76
CA LEU A 86 11.57 -8.32 22.12
C LEU A 86 11.01 -9.61 22.70
N ASP A 87 11.21 -9.83 23.98
CA ASP A 87 10.61 -10.97 24.68
C ASP A 87 9.08 -10.90 24.62
N SER A 88 8.51 -9.76 25.00
CA SER A 88 7.08 -9.48 24.90
C SER A 88 6.81 -7.97 24.81
N ILE A 89 5.65 -7.60 24.31
CA ILE A 89 5.12 -6.26 24.36
C ILE A 89 3.64 -6.34 24.69
N SER A 90 3.24 -5.75 25.81
CA SER A 90 1.85 -5.70 26.25
C SER A 90 1.58 -4.38 26.97
N PHE A 91 0.37 -3.86 26.84
CA PHE A 91 -0.08 -2.66 27.55
C PHE A 91 -1.42 -2.92 28.21
N ASP A 92 -1.55 -2.56 29.50
CA ASP A 92 -2.80 -2.65 30.23
C ASP A 92 -3.85 -1.67 29.70
N GLU A 93 -3.38 -0.53 29.17
CA GLU A 93 -4.20 0.57 28.67
C GLU A 93 -3.74 1.04 27.28
N ILE A 94 -4.68 1.56 26.49
CA ILE A 94 -4.40 2.18 25.20
C ILE A 94 -3.80 3.57 25.44
N LYS A 95 -2.47 3.70 25.33
CA LYS A 95 -1.75 4.98 25.50
C LYS A 95 -0.60 5.10 24.49
N THR A 96 -0.70 6.06 23.59
CA THR A 96 0.35 6.36 22.61
C THR A 96 1.67 6.76 23.27
N LYS A 97 1.62 7.48 24.40
CA LYS A 97 2.82 7.89 25.15
C LYS A 97 3.68 6.70 25.60
N LYS A 98 3.05 5.59 26.04
CA LYS A 98 3.78 4.35 26.42
C LYS A 98 4.51 3.77 25.20
N MET A 99 3.83 3.70 24.06
CA MET A 99 4.43 3.18 22.82
C MET A 99 5.56 4.07 22.31
N VAL A 100 5.42 5.39 22.36
CA VAL A 100 6.50 6.34 22.01
C VAL A 100 7.71 6.16 22.90
N ALA A 101 7.53 5.96 24.22
CA ALA A 101 8.63 5.70 25.14
C ALA A 101 9.40 4.42 24.78
N VAL A 102 8.68 3.34 24.42
CA VAL A 102 9.31 2.08 23.97
C VAL A 102 10.11 2.32 22.68
N LEU A 103 9.54 2.99 21.68
CA LEU A 103 10.21 3.28 20.41
C LEU A 103 11.47 4.15 20.60
N ASN A 104 11.39 5.17 21.45
CA ASN A 104 12.54 6.03 21.77
C ASN A 104 13.66 5.25 22.44
N ASN A 105 13.35 4.36 23.39
CA ASN A 105 14.34 3.50 24.05
C ASN A 105 15.04 2.58 23.04
N LEU A 106 14.32 2.10 22.02
CA LEU A 106 14.86 1.27 20.94
C LEU A 106 15.48 2.10 19.80
N LYS A 107 15.45 3.44 19.89
CA LYS A 107 15.91 4.36 18.83
C LYS A 107 15.28 4.02 17.47
N ALA A 108 13.98 3.75 17.46
CA ALA A 108 13.24 3.23 16.31
C ALA A 108 12.20 4.25 15.81
N ASP A 109 12.64 5.27 15.05
CA ASP A 109 11.77 6.33 14.53
C ASP A 109 10.81 5.79 13.47
N LYS A 110 11.30 4.93 12.55
CA LYS A 110 10.50 4.27 11.51
C LYS A 110 10.50 2.78 11.73
N ALA A 111 9.43 2.26 12.32
CA ALA A 111 9.39 0.88 12.75
C ALA A 111 8.16 0.10 12.25
N LEU A 112 8.40 -1.15 11.83
CA LEU A 112 7.38 -2.15 11.68
C LEU A 112 7.39 -3.07 12.90
N VAL A 113 6.29 -3.08 13.65
CA VAL A 113 6.14 -3.93 14.86
C VAL A 113 5.32 -5.15 14.48
N VAL A 114 5.92 -6.32 14.59
CA VAL A 114 5.28 -7.60 14.27
C VAL A 114 4.89 -8.31 15.56
N LEU A 115 3.59 -8.59 15.68
CA LEU A 115 3.00 -9.26 16.83
C LEU A 115 2.53 -10.65 16.41
N ASN A 116 2.57 -11.60 17.34
CA ASN A 116 1.98 -12.92 17.13
C ASN A 116 0.46 -12.86 17.23
N ASP A 117 -0.04 -12.23 18.29
CA ASP A 117 -1.45 -12.15 18.61
C ASP A 117 -2.02 -10.75 18.38
N ASN A 118 -3.34 -10.68 18.21
CA ASN A 118 -4.06 -9.42 17.97
C ASN A 118 -4.28 -8.65 19.30
N ASP A 119 -3.21 -8.13 19.90
CA ASP A 119 -3.32 -7.25 21.07
C ASP A 119 -3.83 -5.87 20.66
N LYS A 120 -5.12 -5.62 20.95
CA LYS A 120 -5.79 -4.35 20.62
C LYS A 120 -5.15 -3.16 21.31
N ASN A 121 -4.65 -3.31 22.53
CA ASN A 121 -4.05 -2.21 23.29
C ASN A 121 -2.76 -1.74 22.63
N VAL A 122 -1.91 -2.67 22.19
CA VAL A 122 -0.67 -2.36 21.49
C VAL A 122 -0.95 -1.75 20.12
N ILE A 123 -1.85 -2.35 19.34
CA ILE A 123 -2.19 -1.89 18.00
C ILE A 123 -2.77 -0.47 18.01
N LEU A 124 -3.72 -0.20 18.90
CA LEU A 124 -4.35 1.12 19.00
C LEU A 124 -3.38 2.18 19.57
N SER A 125 -2.48 1.79 20.47
CA SER A 125 -1.43 2.67 20.99
C SER A 125 -0.42 3.08 19.92
N ALA A 126 -0.12 2.21 18.96
CA ALA A 126 0.80 2.48 17.86
C ALA A 126 0.16 3.21 16.67
N LYS A 127 -1.16 3.02 16.44
CA LYS A 127 -1.86 3.46 15.24
C LYS A 127 -1.73 4.95 14.90
N ASN A 128 -1.67 5.81 15.92
CA ASN A 128 -1.60 7.27 15.74
C ASN A 128 -0.16 7.81 15.57
N ILE A 129 0.86 6.96 15.67
CA ILE A 129 2.25 7.39 15.56
C ILE A 129 2.63 7.39 14.08
N PRO A 130 3.08 8.52 13.50
CA PRO A 130 3.57 8.55 12.13
C PRO A 130 4.79 7.61 11.98
N ASP A 131 4.98 7.05 10.80
CA ASP A 131 6.07 6.16 10.46
C ASP A 131 6.19 4.88 11.31
N VAL A 132 5.12 4.52 12.03
CA VAL A 132 5.02 3.24 12.76
C VAL A 132 3.83 2.45 12.24
N LYS A 133 4.03 1.16 12.01
CA LYS A 133 2.96 0.24 11.62
C LYS A 133 3.05 -1.03 12.46
N THR A 134 1.91 -1.54 12.86
CA THR A 134 1.79 -2.88 13.44
C THR A 134 1.34 -3.87 12.37
N ALA A 135 1.86 -5.07 12.41
CA ALA A 135 1.48 -6.18 11.56
C ALA A 135 1.39 -7.47 12.38
N LEU A 136 0.56 -8.40 11.95
CA LEU A 136 0.54 -9.75 12.49
C LEU A 136 1.47 -10.65 11.68
N THR A 137 1.90 -11.75 12.26
CA THR A 137 2.78 -12.74 11.60
C THR A 137 2.24 -13.24 10.26
N ASN A 138 0.93 -13.36 10.12
CA ASN A 138 0.26 -13.80 8.89
C ASN A 138 0.09 -12.70 7.82
N THR A 139 0.21 -11.42 8.21
CA THR A 139 0.05 -10.26 7.29
C THR A 139 1.36 -9.60 6.90
N ILE A 140 2.48 -10.13 7.38
CA ILE A 140 3.82 -9.62 7.05
C ILE A 140 4.05 -9.71 5.53
N ASN A 141 4.60 -8.65 4.96
CA ASN A 141 4.89 -8.59 3.52
C ASN A 141 6.18 -7.83 3.22
N VAL A 142 6.78 -8.11 2.08
CA VAL A 142 8.06 -7.54 1.63
C VAL A 142 8.01 -6.02 1.56
N TYR A 143 6.90 -5.45 1.09
CA TYR A 143 6.76 -4.00 0.95
C TYR A 143 6.86 -3.27 2.29
N ASP A 144 6.13 -3.75 3.30
CA ASP A 144 6.17 -3.14 4.62
C ASP A 144 7.55 -3.29 5.27
N ILE A 145 8.19 -4.45 5.17
CA ILE A 145 9.54 -4.65 5.73
C ILE A 145 10.56 -3.69 5.08
N LEU A 146 10.47 -3.46 3.77
CA LEU A 146 11.37 -2.53 3.08
C LEU A 146 11.06 -1.05 3.36
N LYS A 147 9.78 -0.73 3.57
CA LYS A 147 9.33 0.65 3.82
C LYS A 147 9.83 1.19 5.15
N TYR A 148 9.86 0.36 6.19
CA TYR A 148 10.27 0.73 7.53
C TYR A 148 11.75 0.40 7.77
N ASP A 149 12.45 1.29 8.48
CA ASP A 149 13.88 1.12 8.72
C ASP A 149 14.14 -0.01 9.70
N LYS A 150 13.45 -0.03 10.83
CA LYS A 150 13.60 -1.07 11.86
C LYS A 150 12.43 -2.05 11.85
N LEU A 151 12.75 -3.31 12.03
CA LEU A 151 11.80 -4.41 12.20
C LEU A 151 11.85 -4.88 13.65
N ILE A 152 10.78 -4.63 14.39
CA ILE A 152 10.61 -5.04 15.77
C ILE A 152 9.70 -6.27 15.81
N VAL A 153 10.18 -7.37 16.36
CA VAL A 153 9.44 -8.64 16.36
C VAL A 153 9.42 -9.22 17.78
N THR A 154 8.28 -9.71 18.23
CA THR A 154 8.20 -10.45 19.48
C THR A 154 8.79 -11.86 19.30
N LYS A 155 9.35 -12.44 20.37
CA LYS A 155 9.97 -13.78 20.36
C LYS A 155 9.03 -14.85 19.82
N ASP A 156 7.77 -14.84 20.25
CA ASP A 156 6.75 -15.77 19.75
C ASP A 156 6.44 -15.55 18.27
N ALA A 157 6.45 -14.29 17.82
CA ALA A 157 6.26 -13.97 16.41
C ALA A 157 7.43 -14.47 15.54
N VAL A 158 8.68 -14.45 16.03
CA VAL A 158 9.83 -15.02 15.31
C VAL A 158 9.64 -16.51 15.07
N ALA A 159 9.23 -17.26 16.08
CA ALA A 159 8.97 -18.70 15.96
C ALA A 159 7.86 -18.97 14.91
N THR A 160 6.76 -18.22 14.99
CA THR A 160 5.62 -18.35 14.06
C THR A 160 6.00 -17.98 12.63
N VAL A 161 6.71 -16.87 12.41
CA VAL A 161 7.19 -16.45 11.07
C VAL A 161 8.14 -17.50 10.48
N SER A 162 9.06 -18.02 11.29
CA SER A 162 9.99 -19.07 10.87
C SER A 162 9.24 -20.32 10.39
N TYR A 163 8.23 -20.74 11.14
CA TYR A 163 7.43 -21.91 10.78
C TYR A 163 6.55 -21.67 9.54
N THR A 164 5.84 -20.56 9.47
CA THR A 164 4.82 -20.30 8.44
C THR A 164 5.38 -19.83 7.10
N HIS A 165 6.44 -19.04 7.12
CA HIS A 165 6.97 -18.37 5.92
C HIS A 165 8.33 -18.90 5.46
N LEU A 166 9.14 -19.44 6.36
CA LEU A 166 10.50 -19.86 6.04
C LEU A 166 10.65 -21.35 5.81
N THR A 167 9.78 -22.17 6.40
CA THR A 167 9.76 -23.62 6.09
C THR A 167 9.08 -23.89 4.76
N LEU A 168 9.63 -24.80 3.98
CA LEU A 168 8.96 -25.33 2.79
C LEU A 168 7.75 -26.15 3.26
N PRO A 169 6.57 -26.02 2.63
CA PRO A 169 5.47 -26.93 2.92
C PRO A 169 5.94 -28.36 2.63
N THR A 170 6.00 -29.17 3.67
CA THR A 170 6.20 -30.62 3.51
C THR A 170 5.00 -31.15 2.75
N ILE A 171 5.20 -31.54 1.50
CA ILE A 171 4.19 -32.25 0.73
C ILE A 171 4.03 -33.61 1.42
N ARG A 172 2.91 -33.80 2.08
CA ARG A 172 2.41 -35.15 2.44
C ARG A 172 1.59 -35.67 1.31
#